data_3763de448e53c19f09c9007a08c4d807
#
_entry.id   3763de448e53c19f09c9007a08c4d807
#
_cell.length_a   1.000
_cell.length_b   1.000
_cell.length_c   1.000
_cell.angle_alpha   90.00
_cell.angle_beta   90.00
_cell.angle_gamma   90.00
#
_symmetry.space_group_name_H-M   'P 1'
#
loop_
_entity.id
_entity.type
_entity.pdbx_description
1 polymer ?
#
loop_
_entity_poly.entity_id
_entity_poly.type
_entity_poly.pdbx_seq_one_letter_code
_entity_poly.pdbx_strand_id
1 'polypeptide(L)'
;MFPKNIDKNSSIKALLGPTNTGKTYYAMDRMLSHKSGIIGFPLRLLARENYEKAVIQVGKENVALVTGEEKIIPPFAKYFCCTVESMPLERSFSFVSIDEIQLAADPERGFIFTDRILNARGTEETVFLGAETIRPLLQKILPNCEVEIRPRLSTLSYIGVKKITRLKPRSAVVAFSVPEVYRIAELVRTKKGGAAIVMGALSPRTRNSQVELYQSGQVDYLIATDAIGMGLNMDIDHVAFASDIKFDGNAPRHLSAAEIAQIAGRAGRHSRNGSFGVVEDYLNFEEDTIEQIETHSFMSLRNIWWRNTELNFNSLNNLVRSLEAPPPFNFMRKKVGALDAICLNHLSEQDSIKNKIDSKETLSLLWNICQIPDFSNSLSSMHFNLLEKTFELLLIGKLDNDWISSQISRHDRVDGEIDTLLNRISNIRTWTFITNRKNWLDEADYWQAQAKAIEDKLSDELHDRLTQRFVDKKIVILNKTMKEHHNLEAVIRLDGKVFVEEEEVGTLNGFDFIPYLSEGEKAATILTAARKILPKEIERRVRELLISDNAAFKFNSDGAIRWQNNKVAILVQGDNLYSPKISVNNSELLFRAAVKLKKIGRKDIIIIMVGDGQIKDQLIFKSKKPWIKRHT
;
A
#
# COMPACT_ATOMS: atom_id res chain seq x y z
N MET A 1 -20.12 -26.69 27.60
CA MET A 1 -18.93 -27.52 27.72
C MET A 1 -17.76 -26.62 28.13
N PHE A 2 -17.18 -26.84 29.27
CA PHE A 2 -15.97 -26.11 29.70
C PHE A 2 -14.76 -26.71 28.99
N PRO A 3 -13.67 -25.94 28.78
CA PRO A 3 -12.51 -26.44 28.05
C PRO A 3 -12.01 -27.75 28.63
N LYS A 4 -11.86 -28.76 27.79
CA LYS A 4 -11.27 -30.06 28.13
C LYS A 4 -9.82 -29.82 28.54
N ASN A 5 -9.46 -30.19 29.76
CA ASN A 5 -8.11 -30.16 30.34
C ASN A 5 -7.50 -28.77 30.58
N ILE A 6 -7.99 -28.07 31.60
CA ILE A 6 -7.17 -27.08 32.29
C ILE A 6 -6.35 -27.87 33.33
N ASP A 7 -5.06 -28.04 33.10
CA ASP A 7 -4.14 -28.39 34.16
C ASP A 7 -4.29 -27.32 35.25
N LYS A 8 -4.58 -27.75 36.50
CA LYS A 8 -4.86 -26.84 37.62
C LYS A 8 -3.74 -25.83 37.89
N ASN A 9 -2.58 -25.98 37.24
CA ASN A 9 -1.39 -25.16 37.42
C ASN A 9 -1.10 -24.21 36.23
N SER A 10 -1.89 -24.19 35.12
CA SER A 10 -1.63 -23.30 34.01
C SER A 10 -2.21 -21.90 34.25
N SER A 11 -1.40 -20.88 34.09
CA SER A 11 -1.84 -19.48 34.21
C SER A 11 -2.53 -19.01 32.92
N ILE A 12 -3.64 -18.26 33.06
CA ILE A 12 -4.33 -17.65 31.94
C ILE A 12 -4.33 -16.14 32.14
N LYS A 13 -3.72 -15.43 31.20
CA LYS A 13 -3.62 -13.97 31.22
C LYS A 13 -4.21 -13.34 29.96
N ALA A 14 -4.73 -12.13 30.09
CA ALA A 14 -5.13 -11.31 28.97
C ALA A 14 -4.45 -9.94 29.07
N LEU A 15 -3.71 -9.57 28.04
CA LEU A 15 -3.10 -8.25 27.89
C LEU A 15 -3.97 -7.45 26.92
N LEU A 16 -4.74 -6.53 27.47
CA LEU A 16 -5.71 -5.75 26.70
C LEU A 16 -5.27 -4.28 26.61
N GLY A 17 -5.63 -3.62 25.51
CA GLY A 17 -5.33 -2.22 25.29
C GLY A 17 -5.24 -1.87 23.81
N PRO A 18 -5.03 -0.56 23.49
CA PRO A 18 -4.95 -0.08 22.12
C PRO A 18 -3.74 -0.62 21.34
N THR A 19 -3.60 -0.18 20.10
CA THR A 19 -2.37 -0.39 19.32
C THR A 19 -1.19 0.34 19.95
N ASN A 20 0.05 -0.07 19.63
CA ASN A 20 1.28 0.53 20.16
C ASN A 20 1.43 0.44 21.70
N THR A 21 1.16 -0.73 22.27
CA THR A 21 1.33 -1.01 23.71
C THR A 21 2.38 -2.09 24.00
N GLY A 22 3.01 -2.66 22.95
CA GLY A 22 4.01 -3.71 23.08
C GLY A 22 3.47 -5.10 23.41
N LYS A 23 2.15 -5.36 23.28
CA LYS A 23 1.51 -6.67 23.60
C LYS A 23 2.14 -7.83 22.82
N THR A 24 2.25 -7.71 21.51
CA THR A 24 2.81 -8.75 20.64
C THR A 24 4.28 -9.03 20.96
N TYR A 25 5.05 -7.97 21.26
CA TYR A 25 6.44 -8.12 21.69
C TYR A 25 6.53 -8.92 23.00
N TYR A 26 5.71 -8.59 23.98
CA TYR A 26 5.63 -9.33 25.24
C TYR A 26 5.32 -10.82 25.00
N ALA A 27 4.32 -11.13 24.17
CA ALA A 27 3.96 -12.53 23.90
C ALA A 27 5.09 -13.29 23.19
N MET A 28 5.82 -12.65 22.28
CA MET A 28 6.98 -13.23 21.61
C MET A 28 8.11 -13.54 22.61
N ASP A 29 8.44 -12.59 23.47
CA ASP A 29 9.47 -12.76 24.52
C ASP A 29 9.08 -13.88 25.49
N ARG A 30 7.83 -13.90 25.96
CA ARG A 30 7.30 -14.97 26.81
C ARG A 30 7.36 -16.33 26.10
N MET A 31 6.91 -16.42 24.84
CA MET A 31 6.99 -17.68 24.07
C MET A 31 8.41 -18.24 24.03
N LEU A 32 9.40 -17.40 23.72
CA LEU A 32 10.79 -17.83 23.59
C LEU A 32 11.44 -18.17 24.92
N SER A 33 10.87 -17.75 26.05
CA SER A 33 11.32 -18.09 27.40
C SER A 33 10.80 -19.45 27.90
N HIS A 34 9.80 -20.06 27.21
CA HIS A 34 9.28 -21.38 27.54
C HIS A 34 9.99 -22.49 26.73
N LYS A 35 9.82 -23.76 27.15
CA LYS A 35 10.39 -24.92 26.45
C LYS A 35 9.83 -25.11 25.05
N SER A 36 8.57 -24.75 24.84
CA SER A 36 7.88 -24.77 23.57
C SER A 36 6.74 -23.75 23.58
N GLY A 37 6.38 -23.21 22.42
CA GLY A 37 5.30 -22.23 22.38
C GLY A 37 4.70 -22.04 21.00
N ILE A 38 3.48 -21.51 21.00
CA ILE A 38 2.75 -21.19 19.79
C ILE A 38 2.02 -19.85 19.93
N ILE A 39 2.09 -19.03 18.88
CA ILE A 39 1.30 -17.80 18.77
C ILE A 39 0.46 -17.84 17.51
N GLY A 40 -0.85 -17.61 17.67
CA GLY A 40 -1.79 -17.38 16.57
C GLY A 40 -1.94 -15.91 16.28
N PHE A 41 -1.55 -15.50 15.07
CA PHE A 41 -1.66 -14.12 14.55
C PHE A 41 -2.89 -13.96 13.66
N PRO A 42 -3.51 -12.78 13.60
CA PRO A 42 -4.69 -12.55 12.77
C PRO A 42 -4.39 -12.55 11.26
N LEU A 43 -3.12 -12.32 10.86
CA LEU A 43 -2.69 -12.21 9.47
C LEU A 43 -1.40 -12.99 9.20
N ARG A 44 -1.29 -13.54 7.97
CA ARG A 44 -0.09 -14.23 7.47
C ARG A 44 1.17 -13.38 7.59
N LEU A 45 1.06 -12.10 7.25
CA LEU A 45 2.17 -11.17 7.28
C LEU A 45 2.74 -11.00 8.69
N LEU A 46 1.86 -10.89 9.70
CA LEU A 46 2.29 -10.85 11.11
C LEU A 46 2.95 -12.15 11.55
N ALA A 47 2.38 -13.29 11.16
CA ALA A 47 2.99 -14.59 11.46
C ALA A 47 4.40 -14.68 10.84
N ARG A 48 4.57 -14.24 9.59
CA ARG A 48 5.85 -14.23 8.88
C ARG A 48 6.86 -13.27 9.50
N GLU A 49 6.47 -12.03 9.78
CA GLU A 49 7.34 -11.03 10.42
C GLU A 49 7.86 -11.51 11.78
N ASN A 50 6.97 -12.08 12.60
CA ASN A 50 7.36 -12.57 13.92
C ASN A 50 8.14 -13.89 13.84
N TYR A 51 7.88 -14.74 12.84
CA TYR A 51 8.72 -15.89 12.54
C TYR A 51 10.16 -15.46 12.22
N GLU A 52 10.36 -14.47 11.36
CA GLU A 52 11.69 -13.95 11.00
C GLU A 52 12.42 -13.37 12.22
N LYS A 53 11.71 -12.62 13.08
CA LYS A 53 12.25 -12.14 14.35
C LYS A 53 12.66 -13.27 15.30
N ALA A 54 11.83 -14.31 15.41
CA ALA A 54 12.15 -15.46 16.23
C ALA A 54 13.34 -16.26 15.67
N VAL A 55 13.43 -16.42 14.34
CA VAL A 55 14.58 -17.08 13.68
C VAL A 55 15.89 -16.36 13.97
N ILE A 56 15.89 -15.03 13.99
CA ILE A 56 17.09 -14.24 14.34
C ILE A 56 17.53 -14.51 15.79
N GLN A 57 16.57 -14.75 16.71
CA GLN A 57 16.88 -14.92 18.13
C GLN A 57 17.29 -16.35 18.52
N VAL A 58 16.61 -17.36 17.95
CA VAL A 58 16.76 -18.75 18.40
C VAL A 58 17.16 -19.76 17.30
N GLY A 59 17.41 -19.28 16.07
CA GLY A 59 17.79 -20.11 14.93
C GLY A 59 16.60 -20.72 14.19
N LYS A 60 16.75 -20.90 12.87
CA LYS A 60 15.67 -21.36 11.97
C LYS A 60 15.21 -22.80 12.24
N GLU A 61 16.07 -23.63 12.83
CA GLU A 61 15.80 -25.03 13.15
C GLU A 61 14.82 -25.18 14.32
N ASN A 62 14.65 -24.13 15.14
CA ASN A 62 13.79 -24.13 16.32
C ASN A 62 12.42 -23.50 16.07
N VAL A 63 12.24 -22.79 14.93
CA VAL A 63 11.03 -22.02 14.67
C VAL A 63 10.27 -22.56 13.46
N ALA A 64 8.98 -22.73 13.62
CA ALA A 64 8.05 -23.09 12.54
C ALA A 64 7.18 -21.90 12.14
N LEU A 65 6.85 -21.81 10.86
CA LEU A 65 5.82 -20.94 10.30
C LEU A 65 4.69 -21.81 9.74
N VAL A 66 3.45 -21.59 10.19
CA VAL A 66 2.30 -22.33 9.71
C VAL A 66 1.16 -21.38 9.35
N THR A 67 0.90 -21.27 8.07
CA THR A 67 -0.22 -20.49 7.51
C THR A 67 -1.00 -21.36 6.53
N GLY A 68 -2.12 -20.87 6.01
CA GLY A 68 -2.89 -21.60 5.00
C GLY A 68 -2.11 -21.84 3.69
N GLU A 69 -1.14 -20.99 3.38
CA GLU A 69 -0.41 -20.99 2.11
C GLU A 69 1.10 -21.28 2.27
N GLU A 70 1.63 -21.21 3.47
CA GLU A 70 3.04 -21.45 3.74
C GLU A 70 3.23 -22.30 4.99
N LYS A 71 4.01 -23.37 4.86
CA LYS A 71 4.36 -24.25 5.96
C LYS A 71 5.87 -24.50 5.96
N ILE A 72 6.55 -23.94 6.95
CA ILE A 72 7.97 -24.20 7.24
C ILE A 72 8.00 -24.85 8.62
N ILE A 73 8.20 -26.17 8.67
CA ILE A 73 8.18 -26.92 9.92
C ILE A 73 9.45 -27.76 10.01
N PRO A 74 10.53 -27.20 10.59
CA PRO A 74 11.74 -27.97 10.89
C PRO A 74 11.43 -29.15 11.80
N PRO A 75 12.15 -30.29 11.69
CA PRO A 75 11.87 -31.50 12.47
C PRO A 75 11.88 -31.29 13.99
N PHE A 76 12.68 -30.36 14.47
CA PHE A 76 12.87 -30.07 15.89
C PHE A 76 12.26 -28.73 16.32
N ALA A 77 11.36 -28.16 15.53
CA ALA A 77 10.72 -26.88 15.83
C ALA A 77 10.02 -26.91 17.18
N LYS A 78 10.36 -25.98 18.04
CA LYS A 78 9.80 -25.76 19.38
C LYS A 78 8.82 -24.61 19.41
N TYR A 79 9.04 -23.58 18.58
CA TYR A 79 8.27 -22.34 18.56
C TYR A 79 7.53 -22.21 17.24
N PHE A 80 6.24 -21.92 17.34
CA PHE A 80 5.34 -21.89 16.19
C PHE A 80 4.72 -20.49 16.02
N CYS A 81 5.02 -19.82 14.92
CA CYS A 81 4.31 -18.62 14.48
C CYS A 81 3.26 -19.03 13.46
N CYS A 82 1.98 -18.86 13.78
CA CYS A 82 0.87 -19.37 12.97
C CYS A 82 -0.13 -18.27 12.66
N THR A 83 -0.92 -18.42 11.58
CA THR A 83 -2.22 -17.77 11.59
C THR A 83 -3.17 -18.50 12.54
N VAL A 84 -4.11 -17.77 13.13
CA VAL A 84 -5.08 -18.33 14.11
C VAL A 84 -5.81 -19.54 13.53
N GLU A 85 -6.13 -19.51 12.23
CA GLU A 85 -6.78 -20.62 11.50
C GLU A 85 -5.90 -21.87 11.41
N SER A 86 -4.60 -21.69 11.28
CA SER A 86 -3.64 -22.76 10.96
C SER A 86 -2.90 -23.29 12.18
N MET A 87 -3.30 -22.91 13.39
CA MET A 87 -2.68 -23.40 14.63
C MET A 87 -2.89 -24.91 14.79
N PRO A 88 -1.80 -25.72 14.91
CA PRO A 88 -1.88 -27.17 15.15
C PRO A 88 -2.21 -27.45 16.63
N LEU A 89 -3.50 -27.42 16.97
CA LEU A 89 -3.99 -27.60 18.35
C LEU A 89 -3.91 -29.05 18.87
N GLU A 90 -3.61 -30.01 18.01
CA GLU A 90 -3.37 -31.40 18.36
C GLU A 90 -2.06 -31.58 19.14
N ARG A 91 -1.13 -30.64 18.97
CA ARG A 91 0.15 -30.61 19.68
C ARG A 91 0.01 -29.88 21.02
N SER A 92 0.67 -30.39 22.05
CA SER A 92 0.77 -29.70 23.31
C SER A 92 1.96 -28.77 23.34
N PHE A 93 1.76 -27.53 23.82
CA PHE A 93 2.78 -26.51 23.98
C PHE A 93 2.80 -25.98 25.43
N SER A 94 3.99 -25.65 25.93
CA SER A 94 4.12 -24.99 27.24
C SER A 94 3.47 -23.61 27.25
N PHE A 95 3.63 -22.86 26.19
CA PHE A 95 3.07 -21.52 26.02
C PHE A 95 2.13 -21.44 24.81
N VAL A 96 0.96 -20.83 24.99
CA VAL A 96 0.01 -20.55 23.90
C VAL A 96 -0.40 -19.08 23.95
N SER A 97 -0.39 -18.40 22.80
CA SER A 97 -0.93 -17.04 22.72
C SER A 97 -1.79 -16.85 21.47
N ILE A 98 -2.82 -16.02 21.60
CA ILE A 98 -3.71 -15.60 20.50
C ILE A 98 -3.70 -14.08 20.45
N ASP A 99 -3.32 -13.53 19.30
CA ASP A 99 -3.28 -12.09 19.09
C ASP A 99 -4.60 -11.58 18.49
N GLU A 100 -4.99 -10.35 18.84
CA GLU A 100 -6.18 -9.63 18.39
C GLU A 100 -7.50 -10.38 18.67
N ILE A 101 -7.67 -10.89 19.90
CA ILE A 101 -8.85 -11.73 20.28
C ILE A 101 -10.20 -11.02 20.13
N GLN A 102 -10.27 -9.67 20.06
CA GLN A 102 -11.51 -8.96 19.77
C GLN A 102 -12.06 -9.28 18.37
N LEU A 103 -11.25 -9.85 17.47
CA LEU A 103 -11.73 -10.38 16.19
C LEU A 103 -12.71 -11.55 16.36
N ALA A 104 -12.92 -12.07 17.56
CA ALA A 104 -14.04 -12.98 17.86
C ALA A 104 -15.41 -12.34 17.52
N ALA A 105 -15.51 -11.01 17.46
CA ALA A 105 -16.70 -10.28 17.02
C ALA A 105 -16.78 -10.07 15.50
N ASP A 106 -15.76 -10.46 14.74
CA ASP A 106 -15.75 -10.34 13.28
C ASP A 106 -16.77 -11.31 12.64
N PRO A 107 -17.67 -10.85 11.75
CA PRO A 107 -18.70 -11.68 11.14
C PRO A 107 -18.17 -12.86 10.32
N GLU A 108 -17.01 -12.70 9.67
CA GLU A 108 -16.45 -13.72 8.79
C GLU A 108 -15.56 -14.72 9.52
N ARG A 109 -14.66 -14.25 10.36
CA ARG A 109 -13.60 -15.04 10.99
C ARG A 109 -13.78 -15.26 12.49
N GLY A 110 -14.72 -14.54 13.11
CA GLY A 110 -14.85 -14.48 14.56
C GLY A 110 -15.05 -15.84 15.24
N PHE A 111 -15.75 -16.77 14.58
CA PHE A 111 -15.97 -18.11 15.11
C PHE A 111 -14.66 -18.89 15.33
N ILE A 112 -13.63 -18.64 14.53
CA ILE A 112 -12.31 -19.27 14.69
C ILE A 112 -11.60 -18.70 15.93
N PHE A 113 -11.62 -17.38 16.11
CA PHE A 113 -11.06 -16.75 17.31
C PHE A 113 -11.78 -17.20 18.58
N THR A 114 -13.10 -17.30 18.51
CA THR A 114 -13.92 -17.83 19.63
C THR A 114 -13.53 -19.26 19.97
N ASP A 115 -13.34 -20.12 18.98
CA ASP A 115 -12.87 -21.49 19.19
C ASP A 115 -11.51 -21.51 19.91
N ARG A 116 -10.56 -20.66 19.48
CA ARG A 116 -9.24 -20.56 20.12
C ARG A 116 -9.32 -20.02 21.54
N ILE A 117 -10.19 -19.03 21.80
CA ILE A 117 -10.44 -18.54 23.17
C ILE A 117 -11.01 -19.66 24.05
N LEU A 118 -11.87 -20.53 23.54
CA LEU A 118 -12.46 -21.63 24.28
C LEU A 118 -11.48 -22.78 24.47
N ASN A 119 -10.72 -23.16 23.45
CA ASN A 119 -10.07 -24.49 23.40
C ASN A 119 -8.54 -24.46 23.41
N ALA A 120 -7.88 -23.35 22.99
CA ALA A 120 -6.41 -23.28 22.93
C ALA A 120 -5.81 -22.98 24.30
N ARG A 121 -4.99 -23.90 24.84
CA ARG A 121 -4.35 -23.79 26.17
C ARG A 121 -2.90 -24.23 26.13
N GLY A 122 -2.04 -23.45 26.78
CA GLY A 122 -0.70 -23.88 27.14
C GLY A 122 -0.68 -24.70 28.40
N THR A 123 0.25 -25.63 28.49
CA THR A 123 0.39 -26.45 29.71
C THR A 123 0.94 -25.65 30.89
N GLU A 124 1.67 -24.56 30.63
CA GLU A 124 2.23 -23.69 31.66
C GLU A 124 1.56 -22.30 31.63
N GLU A 125 1.44 -21.68 30.47
CA GLU A 125 0.91 -20.33 30.33
C GLU A 125 0.07 -20.17 29.07
N THR A 126 -1.05 -19.45 29.19
CA THR A 126 -1.87 -18.99 28.04
C THR A 126 -2.03 -17.48 28.10
N VAL A 127 -1.72 -16.78 27.00
CA VAL A 127 -1.78 -15.32 26.93
C VAL A 127 -2.69 -14.89 25.80
N PHE A 128 -3.74 -14.15 26.12
CA PHE A 128 -4.62 -13.52 25.13
C PHE A 128 -4.24 -12.05 24.95
N LEU A 129 -4.10 -11.61 23.68
CA LEU A 129 -3.79 -10.22 23.36
C LEU A 129 -4.96 -9.61 22.60
N GLY A 130 -5.32 -8.37 22.91
CA GLY A 130 -6.43 -7.74 22.22
C GLY A 130 -6.76 -6.33 22.67
N ALA A 131 -7.88 -5.81 22.15
CA ALA A 131 -8.48 -4.57 22.60
C ALA A 131 -9.30 -4.76 23.87
N GLU A 132 -9.42 -3.72 24.70
CA GLU A 132 -10.17 -3.76 25.95
C GLU A 132 -11.66 -4.05 25.74
N THR A 133 -12.19 -3.76 24.56
CA THR A 133 -13.60 -3.96 24.20
C THR A 133 -14.11 -5.40 24.44
N ILE A 134 -13.24 -6.42 24.39
CA ILE A 134 -13.63 -7.82 24.61
C ILE A 134 -13.68 -8.21 26.10
N ARG A 135 -13.12 -7.41 27.01
CA ARG A 135 -12.95 -7.74 28.42
C ARG A 135 -14.21 -8.32 29.11
N PRO A 136 -15.42 -7.73 28.98
CA PRO A 136 -16.60 -8.26 29.67
C PRO A 136 -17.02 -9.66 29.19
N LEU A 137 -16.82 -9.95 27.88
CA LEU A 137 -17.11 -11.26 27.31
C LEU A 137 -16.04 -12.29 27.70
N LEU A 138 -14.77 -11.89 27.68
CA LEU A 138 -13.67 -12.74 28.10
C LEU A 138 -13.82 -13.19 29.56
N GLN A 139 -14.20 -12.27 30.46
CA GLN A 139 -14.45 -12.59 31.87
C GLN A 139 -15.64 -13.55 32.08
N LYS A 140 -16.66 -13.49 31.20
CA LYS A 140 -17.77 -14.46 31.22
C LYS A 140 -17.36 -15.85 30.75
N ILE A 141 -16.45 -15.92 29.75
CA ILE A 141 -15.93 -17.17 29.17
C ILE A 141 -14.88 -17.80 30.10
N LEU A 142 -14.00 -16.97 30.63
CA LEU A 142 -12.84 -17.35 31.43
C LEU A 142 -12.80 -16.53 32.74
N PRO A 143 -13.62 -16.89 33.76
CA PRO A 143 -13.70 -16.10 34.99
C PRO A 143 -12.37 -15.99 35.76
N ASN A 144 -11.48 -16.96 35.60
CA ASN A 144 -10.19 -17.03 36.29
C ASN A 144 -9.04 -16.37 35.44
N CYS A 145 -9.36 -15.72 34.34
CA CYS A 145 -8.35 -15.03 33.51
C CYS A 145 -7.89 -13.75 34.20
N GLU A 146 -6.59 -13.64 34.44
CA GLU A 146 -5.98 -12.38 34.91
C GLU A 146 -5.96 -11.38 33.77
N VAL A 147 -6.55 -10.20 33.96
CA VAL A 147 -6.63 -9.14 32.94
C VAL A 147 -5.71 -7.99 33.30
N GLU A 148 -4.70 -7.74 32.46
CA GLU A 148 -3.80 -6.61 32.53
C GLU A 148 -4.15 -5.61 31.42
N ILE A 149 -4.38 -4.35 31.79
CA ILE A 149 -4.66 -3.28 30.82
C ILE A 149 -3.36 -2.51 30.57
N ARG A 150 -2.98 -2.35 29.29
CA ARG A 150 -1.81 -1.60 28.88
C ARG A 150 -2.22 -0.33 28.15
N PRO A 151 -1.84 0.85 28.66
CA PRO A 151 -2.08 2.10 27.96
C PRO A 151 -1.19 2.20 26.71
N ARG A 152 -1.60 3.05 25.78
CA ARG A 152 -0.79 3.38 24.61
C ARG A 152 0.49 4.10 25.04
N LEU A 153 1.61 3.79 24.37
CA LEU A 153 2.93 4.38 24.66
C LEU A 153 3.06 5.83 24.16
N SER A 154 2.16 6.28 23.27
CA SER A 154 2.19 7.63 22.68
C SER A 154 0.77 8.18 22.56
N THR A 155 0.62 9.51 22.47
CA THR A 155 -0.68 10.15 22.24
C THR A 155 -1.11 10.04 20.78
N LEU A 156 -2.42 9.98 20.58
CA LEU A 156 -3.06 10.05 19.27
C LEU A 156 -4.02 11.25 19.28
N SER A 157 -3.81 12.22 18.39
CA SER A 157 -4.56 13.47 18.42
C SER A 157 -5.26 13.75 17.10
N TYR A 158 -6.49 14.25 17.17
CA TYR A 158 -7.24 14.70 16.00
C TYR A 158 -6.74 16.08 15.54
N ILE A 159 -6.47 16.26 14.24
CA ILE A 159 -5.96 17.51 13.69
C ILE A 159 -6.87 18.15 12.62
N GLY A 160 -8.13 17.71 12.58
CA GLY A 160 -9.16 18.29 11.72
C GLY A 160 -9.09 17.86 10.27
N VAL A 161 -9.74 18.67 9.43
CA VAL A 161 -9.87 18.44 7.98
C VAL A 161 -8.66 19.01 7.24
N LYS A 162 -8.11 18.27 6.29
CA LYS A 162 -7.00 18.73 5.44
C LYS A 162 -7.18 18.33 3.98
N LYS A 163 -6.75 19.21 3.07
CA LYS A 163 -6.59 18.84 1.66
C LYS A 163 -5.50 17.77 1.52
N ILE A 164 -5.72 16.78 0.66
CA ILE A 164 -4.72 15.75 0.35
C ILE A 164 -3.39 16.41 -0.06
N THR A 165 -3.45 17.48 -0.84
CA THR A 165 -2.26 18.24 -1.29
C THR A 165 -1.50 18.95 -0.16
N ARG A 166 -2.11 19.13 1.02
CA ARG A 166 -1.50 19.77 2.20
C ARG A 166 -1.04 18.79 3.27
N LEU A 167 -1.24 17.49 3.05
CA LEU A 167 -0.72 16.47 3.95
C LEU A 167 0.80 16.52 3.99
N LYS A 168 1.36 16.34 5.19
CA LYS A 168 2.80 16.29 5.41
C LYS A 168 3.38 14.95 4.90
N PRO A 169 4.68 14.87 4.58
CA PRO A 169 5.37 13.59 4.42
C PRO A 169 5.08 12.63 5.57
N ARG A 170 5.20 11.34 5.33
CA ARG A 170 4.91 10.25 6.28
C ARG A 170 3.42 10.18 6.67
N SER A 171 2.53 10.60 5.76
CA SER A 171 1.09 10.46 5.93
C SER A 171 0.54 9.25 5.16
N ALA A 172 -0.43 8.58 5.78
CA ALA A 172 -1.26 7.58 5.12
C ALA A 172 -2.67 8.13 4.87
N VAL A 173 -3.24 7.87 3.68
CA VAL A 173 -4.64 8.18 3.37
C VAL A 173 -5.39 6.87 3.23
N VAL A 174 -6.52 6.75 3.93
CA VAL A 174 -7.31 5.51 3.99
C VAL A 174 -8.64 5.70 3.28
N ALA A 175 -8.93 4.75 2.37
CA ALA A 175 -10.18 4.64 1.63
C ALA A 175 -10.64 3.19 1.60
N PHE A 176 -11.94 2.91 1.34
CA PHE A 176 -12.51 1.58 1.49
C PHE A 176 -12.96 0.96 0.17
N SER A 177 -12.61 1.56 -0.97
CA SER A 177 -12.82 0.99 -2.30
C SER A 177 -11.57 1.10 -3.16
N VAL A 178 -11.34 0.13 -4.04
CA VAL A 178 -10.20 0.13 -4.96
C VAL A 178 -10.19 1.34 -5.89
N PRO A 179 -11.34 1.74 -6.50
CA PRO A 179 -11.39 2.95 -7.34
C PRO A 179 -10.97 4.21 -6.59
N GLU A 180 -11.38 4.35 -5.33
CA GLU A 180 -11.04 5.51 -4.51
C GLU A 180 -9.55 5.52 -4.14
N VAL A 181 -8.97 4.38 -3.78
CA VAL A 181 -7.52 4.22 -3.55
C VAL A 181 -6.74 4.67 -4.79
N TYR A 182 -7.15 4.24 -5.98
CA TYR A 182 -6.47 4.62 -7.23
C TYR A 182 -6.64 6.10 -7.56
N ARG A 183 -7.84 6.66 -7.37
CA ARG A 183 -8.10 8.10 -7.57
C ARG A 183 -7.20 8.96 -6.69
N ILE A 184 -7.10 8.61 -5.40
CA ILE A 184 -6.26 9.34 -4.45
C ILE A 184 -4.77 9.18 -4.80
N ALA A 185 -4.34 7.97 -5.15
CA ALA A 185 -2.94 7.71 -5.53
C ALA A 185 -2.52 8.51 -6.77
N GLU A 186 -3.39 8.61 -7.78
CA GLU A 186 -3.16 9.46 -8.96
C GLU A 186 -3.06 10.95 -8.60
N LEU A 187 -3.93 11.44 -7.70
CA LEU A 187 -3.87 12.80 -7.21
C LEU A 187 -2.55 13.08 -6.48
N VAL A 188 -2.12 12.15 -5.62
CA VAL A 188 -0.85 12.27 -4.90
C VAL A 188 0.33 12.17 -5.87
N ARG A 189 0.30 11.29 -6.87
CA ARG A 189 1.34 11.20 -7.90
C ARG A 189 1.53 12.54 -8.61
N THR A 190 0.44 13.13 -9.09
CA THR A 190 0.50 14.39 -9.86
C THR A 190 0.94 15.59 -9.02
N LYS A 191 0.62 15.62 -7.73
CA LYS A 191 0.91 16.79 -6.86
C LYS A 191 2.12 16.62 -5.95
N LYS A 192 2.47 15.39 -5.61
CA LYS A 192 3.48 15.06 -4.56
C LYS A 192 4.54 14.06 -5.01
N GLY A 193 4.46 13.55 -6.24
CA GLY A 193 5.45 12.66 -6.84
C GLY A 193 5.15 11.18 -6.73
N GLY A 194 4.26 10.76 -5.85
CA GLY A 194 3.84 9.37 -5.79
C GLY A 194 3.45 8.90 -4.41
N ALA A 195 2.83 7.72 -4.40
CA ALA A 195 2.42 7.03 -3.18
C ALA A 195 2.60 5.52 -3.33
N ALA A 196 2.94 4.85 -2.24
CA ALA A 196 2.82 3.41 -2.12
C ALA A 196 1.35 3.02 -1.88
N ILE A 197 0.97 1.83 -2.33
CA ILE A 197 -0.41 1.33 -2.20
C ILE A 197 -0.43 0.07 -1.33
N VAL A 198 -1.33 0.05 -0.34
CA VAL A 198 -1.55 -1.12 0.52
C VAL A 198 -3.03 -1.45 0.59
N MET A 199 -3.40 -2.60 0.02
CA MET A 199 -4.77 -3.11 0.00
C MET A 199 -4.82 -4.55 0.48
N GLY A 200 -5.99 -4.98 0.99
CA GLY A 200 -6.20 -6.36 1.43
C GLY A 200 -6.01 -7.40 0.32
N ALA A 201 -6.34 -7.03 -0.92
CA ALA A 201 -6.22 -7.91 -2.10
C ALA A 201 -4.75 -8.17 -2.53
N LEU A 202 -3.78 -7.35 -2.09
CA LEU A 202 -2.38 -7.55 -2.44
C LEU A 202 -1.81 -8.81 -1.79
N SER A 203 -0.95 -9.53 -2.53
CA SER A 203 -0.14 -10.60 -1.95
C SER A 203 0.78 -10.05 -0.85
N PRO A 204 1.24 -10.88 0.09
CA PRO A 204 2.21 -10.45 1.10
C PRO A 204 3.48 -9.87 0.49
N ARG A 205 3.97 -10.47 -0.62
CA ARG A 205 5.17 -10.03 -1.32
C ARG A 205 4.99 -8.63 -1.92
N THR A 206 3.94 -8.40 -2.71
CA THR A 206 3.63 -7.08 -3.27
C THR A 206 3.43 -6.04 -2.17
N ARG A 207 2.73 -6.42 -1.09
CA ARG A 207 2.49 -5.53 0.04
C ARG A 207 3.79 -5.12 0.73
N ASN A 208 4.70 -6.07 0.98
CA ASN A 208 6.01 -5.78 1.57
C ASN A 208 6.83 -4.85 0.68
N SER A 209 6.87 -5.10 -0.63
CA SER A 209 7.57 -4.23 -1.58
C SER A 209 6.99 -2.81 -1.61
N GLN A 210 5.67 -2.65 -1.53
CA GLN A 210 5.03 -1.33 -1.42
C GLN A 210 5.33 -0.64 -0.08
N VAL A 211 5.35 -1.41 1.02
CA VAL A 211 5.75 -0.89 2.34
C VAL A 211 7.22 -0.47 2.34
N GLU A 212 8.11 -1.24 1.73
CA GLU A 212 9.52 -0.91 1.60
C GLU A 212 9.75 0.37 0.79
N LEU A 213 9.00 0.54 -0.32
CA LEU A 213 8.99 1.76 -1.12
C LEU A 213 8.66 3.01 -0.26
N TYR A 214 7.71 2.87 0.67
CA TYR A 214 7.36 3.92 1.63
C TYR A 214 8.39 4.06 2.77
N GLN A 215 8.87 2.96 3.35
CA GLN A 215 9.80 2.97 4.48
C GLN A 215 11.17 3.53 4.09
N SER A 216 11.68 3.16 2.90
CA SER A 216 12.94 3.68 2.35
C SER A 216 12.88 5.18 2.00
N GLY A 217 11.68 5.79 2.07
CA GLY A 217 11.48 7.19 1.74
C GLY A 217 11.53 7.49 0.24
N GLN A 218 11.42 6.46 -0.61
CA GLN A 218 11.26 6.68 -2.05
C GLN A 218 9.95 7.40 -2.33
N VAL A 219 8.90 7.10 -1.56
CA VAL A 219 7.65 7.89 -1.55
C VAL A 219 7.32 8.32 -0.13
N ASP A 220 6.72 9.50 0.00
CA ASP A 220 6.36 10.09 1.30
C ASP A 220 4.95 9.74 1.77
N TYR A 221 4.14 9.18 0.88
CA TYR A 221 2.71 8.95 1.11
C TYR A 221 2.35 7.49 0.90
N LEU A 222 1.40 7.05 1.69
CA LEU A 222 0.81 5.71 1.60
C LEU A 222 -0.69 5.87 1.36
N ILE A 223 -1.24 5.17 0.37
CA ILE A 223 -2.68 5.08 0.18
C ILE A 223 -3.09 3.66 0.49
N ALA A 224 -4.03 3.49 1.40
CA ALA A 224 -4.35 2.17 1.91
C ALA A 224 -5.85 1.95 2.09
N THR A 225 -6.24 0.67 2.17
CA THR A 225 -7.52 0.27 2.75
C THR A 225 -7.36 0.05 4.26
N ASP A 226 -8.39 -0.45 4.93
CA ASP A 226 -8.34 -0.90 6.33
C ASP A 226 -7.24 -1.96 6.59
N ALA A 227 -6.69 -2.57 5.55
CA ALA A 227 -5.54 -3.46 5.64
C ALA A 227 -4.32 -2.82 6.37
N ILE A 228 -4.23 -1.49 6.40
CA ILE A 228 -3.23 -0.77 7.19
C ILE A 228 -3.43 -0.97 8.70
N GLY A 229 -4.68 -1.10 9.15
CA GLY A 229 -5.04 -1.25 10.57
C GLY A 229 -4.52 -2.54 11.21
N MET A 230 -4.14 -3.53 10.41
CA MET A 230 -3.66 -4.82 10.89
C MET A 230 -2.29 -5.17 10.31
N GLY A 231 -1.34 -5.49 11.17
CA GLY A 231 -0.15 -6.25 10.83
C GLY A 231 0.99 -5.58 10.11
N LEU A 232 0.93 -4.30 9.81
CA LEU A 232 2.02 -3.60 9.15
C LEU A 232 2.78 -2.70 10.14
N ASN A 233 4.08 -2.94 10.23
CA ASN A 233 4.97 -2.12 11.04
C ASN A 233 5.54 -0.99 10.18
N MET A 234 4.89 0.17 10.18
CA MET A 234 5.25 1.32 9.35
C MET A 234 5.42 2.58 10.19
N ASP A 235 6.36 3.42 9.79
CA ASP A 235 6.57 4.74 10.37
C ASP A 235 5.60 5.75 9.75
N ILE A 236 4.41 5.84 10.30
CA ILE A 236 3.35 6.77 9.90
C ILE A 236 3.21 7.83 10.99
N ASP A 237 3.24 9.10 10.62
CA ASP A 237 3.05 10.20 11.56
C ASP A 237 1.59 10.68 11.58
N HIS A 238 0.88 10.52 10.44
CA HIS A 238 -0.50 10.98 10.29
C HIS A 238 -1.33 10.00 9.46
N VAL A 239 -2.55 9.72 9.92
CA VAL A 239 -3.56 8.96 9.17
C VAL A 239 -4.73 9.86 8.82
N ALA A 240 -5.02 10.03 7.53
CA ALA A 240 -6.15 10.79 7.02
C ALA A 240 -7.20 9.85 6.42
N PHE A 241 -8.46 10.02 6.80
CA PHE A 241 -9.56 9.22 6.27
C PHE A 241 -10.21 9.95 5.09
N ALA A 242 -10.31 9.27 3.95
CA ALA A 242 -11.04 9.75 2.78
C ALA A 242 -12.51 9.32 2.80
N SER A 243 -12.84 8.32 3.60
CA SER A 243 -14.19 7.83 3.88
C SER A 243 -14.18 7.07 5.20
N ASP A 244 -15.33 6.93 5.83
CA ASP A 244 -15.58 6.00 6.94
C ASP A 244 -16.59 4.92 6.58
N ILE A 245 -17.05 4.89 5.32
CA ILE A 245 -18.02 3.89 4.84
C ILE A 245 -17.27 2.71 4.26
N LYS A 246 -17.54 1.54 4.84
CA LYS A 246 -16.99 0.25 4.41
C LYS A 246 -18.11 -0.70 4.01
N PHE A 247 -17.91 -1.47 2.94
CA PHE A 247 -18.77 -2.59 2.60
C PHE A 247 -18.38 -3.81 3.48
N ASP A 248 -19.34 -4.35 4.24
CA ASP A 248 -19.12 -5.42 5.21
C ASP A 248 -19.37 -6.83 4.66
N GLY A 249 -19.54 -6.94 3.35
CA GLY A 249 -19.92 -8.18 2.65
C GLY A 249 -21.42 -8.25 2.32
N ASN A 250 -22.26 -7.48 3.02
CA ASN A 250 -23.71 -7.44 2.81
C ASN A 250 -24.21 -6.03 2.43
N ALA A 251 -23.75 -5.01 3.18
CA ALA A 251 -24.18 -3.63 2.99
C ALA A 251 -23.07 -2.63 3.31
N PRO A 252 -23.12 -1.41 2.73
CA PRO A 252 -22.29 -0.31 3.17
C PRO A 252 -22.66 0.09 4.60
N ARG A 253 -21.67 0.27 5.47
CA ARG A 253 -21.86 0.78 6.83
C ARG A 253 -20.74 1.73 7.25
N HIS A 254 -21.02 2.58 8.20
CA HIS A 254 -20.00 3.39 8.85
C HIS A 254 -19.08 2.52 9.73
N LEU A 255 -17.81 2.93 9.81
CA LEU A 255 -16.88 2.36 10.77
C LEU A 255 -17.28 2.75 12.19
N SER A 256 -17.13 1.84 13.12
CA SER A 256 -17.19 2.16 14.54
C SER A 256 -15.96 2.98 14.99
N ALA A 257 -16.08 3.73 16.08
CA ALA A 257 -14.96 4.45 16.68
C ALA A 257 -13.75 3.53 16.99
N ALA A 258 -13.99 2.28 17.37
CA ALA A 258 -12.94 1.29 17.61
C ALA A 258 -12.20 0.89 16.33
N GLU A 259 -12.91 0.72 15.19
CA GLU A 259 -12.29 0.43 13.90
C GLU A 259 -11.48 1.63 13.40
N ILE A 260 -12.03 2.85 13.51
CA ILE A 260 -11.29 4.08 13.19
C ILE A 260 -10.04 4.19 14.06
N ALA A 261 -10.14 3.94 15.37
CA ALA A 261 -9.01 3.98 16.29
C ALA A 261 -7.94 2.92 15.98
N GLN A 262 -8.33 1.73 15.52
CA GLN A 262 -7.39 0.69 15.11
C GLN A 262 -6.57 1.12 13.90
N ILE A 263 -7.21 1.78 12.94
CA ILE A 263 -6.57 2.33 11.73
C ILE A 263 -5.74 3.57 12.10
N ALA A 264 -6.34 4.57 12.77
CA ALA A 264 -5.67 5.79 13.20
C ALA A 264 -4.50 5.50 14.14
N GLY A 265 -4.62 4.47 14.96
CA GLY A 265 -3.60 4.01 15.89
C GLY A 265 -2.31 3.54 15.25
N ARG A 266 -2.25 3.43 13.92
CA ARG A 266 -1.01 3.21 13.17
C ARG A 266 -0.16 4.47 13.06
N ALA A 267 -0.76 5.65 13.28
CA ALA A 267 0.00 6.88 13.43
C ALA A 267 0.71 6.92 14.79
N GLY A 268 1.99 7.29 14.77
CA GLY A 268 2.86 7.29 15.93
C GLY A 268 3.42 5.90 16.28
N ARG A 269 4.65 5.86 16.69
CA ARG A 269 5.34 4.60 16.99
C ARG A 269 6.20 4.75 18.26
N HIS A 270 6.18 3.73 19.12
CA HIS A 270 6.82 3.78 20.43
C HIS A 270 6.40 5.04 21.18
N SER A 271 7.33 5.93 21.50
CA SER A 271 7.09 7.20 22.18
C SER A 271 6.75 8.38 21.25
N ARG A 272 6.78 8.19 19.91
CA ARG A 272 6.39 9.26 18.97
C ARG A 272 4.87 9.38 18.89
N ASN A 273 4.37 10.60 19.12
CA ASN A 273 2.96 10.90 19.01
C ASN A 273 2.48 10.78 17.56
N GLY A 274 1.26 10.30 17.39
CA GLY A 274 0.57 10.21 16.13
C GLY A 274 -0.57 11.20 16.03
N SER A 275 -0.99 11.46 14.79
CA SER A 275 -2.18 12.27 14.54
C SER A 275 -3.09 11.60 13.51
N PHE A 276 -4.38 11.93 13.58
CA PHE A 276 -5.36 11.52 12.59
C PHE A 276 -6.28 12.67 12.19
N GLY A 277 -6.98 12.53 11.10
CA GLY A 277 -7.90 13.53 10.59
C GLY A 277 -8.65 13.01 9.37
N VAL A 278 -9.35 13.91 8.68
CA VAL A 278 -10.12 13.60 7.48
C VAL A 278 -9.65 14.44 6.30
N VAL A 279 -9.88 13.98 5.08
CA VAL A 279 -9.64 14.78 3.87
C VAL A 279 -10.81 15.71 3.57
N GLU A 280 -10.55 16.81 2.85
CA GLU A 280 -11.50 17.91 2.62
C GLU A 280 -12.84 17.49 1.98
N ASP A 281 -12.82 16.46 1.14
CA ASP A 281 -14.04 15.99 0.45
C ASP A 281 -14.94 15.11 1.32
N TYR A 282 -14.53 14.87 2.57
CA TYR A 282 -15.24 14.02 3.52
C TYR A 282 -15.84 14.85 4.68
N LEU A 283 -17.04 14.46 5.12
CA LEU A 283 -17.68 15.04 6.31
C LEU A 283 -16.84 14.71 7.55
N ASN A 284 -16.71 15.69 8.44
CA ASN A 284 -15.93 15.55 9.67
C ASN A 284 -16.47 14.40 10.56
N PHE A 285 -15.62 13.82 11.40
CA PHE A 285 -16.07 12.92 12.46
C PHE A 285 -16.89 13.69 13.50
N GLU A 286 -17.86 13.00 14.09
CA GLU A 286 -18.60 13.51 15.25
C GLU A 286 -17.65 13.72 16.45
N GLU A 287 -17.90 14.74 17.26
CA GLU A 287 -17.06 15.06 18.42
C GLU A 287 -16.94 13.89 19.40
N ASP A 288 -18.04 13.19 19.66
CA ASP A 288 -18.06 11.98 20.51
C ASP A 288 -17.13 10.88 19.95
N THR A 289 -17.09 10.70 18.65
CA THR A 289 -16.20 9.73 17.99
C THR A 289 -14.74 10.14 18.16
N ILE A 290 -14.43 11.42 17.99
CA ILE A 290 -13.08 11.95 18.18
C ILE A 290 -12.63 11.73 19.63
N GLU A 291 -13.45 12.09 20.61
CA GLU A 291 -13.15 11.91 22.03
C GLU A 291 -12.92 10.42 22.38
N GLN A 292 -13.79 9.51 21.89
CA GLN A 292 -13.61 8.08 22.10
C GLN A 292 -12.27 7.57 21.53
N ILE A 293 -11.82 8.08 20.38
CA ILE A 293 -10.56 7.67 19.76
C ILE A 293 -9.36 8.20 20.55
N GLU A 294 -9.38 9.48 20.94
CA GLU A 294 -8.28 10.12 21.67
C GLU A 294 -8.12 9.54 23.09
N THR A 295 -9.23 9.25 23.76
CA THR A 295 -9.25 8.67 25.11
C THR A 295 -9.17 7.13 25.11
N HIS A 296 -9.26 6.49 23.94
CA HIS A 296 -9.37 5.04 23.78
C HIS A 296 -10.53 4.40 24.57
N SER A 297 -11.63 5.12 24.71
CA SER A 297 -12.82 4.69 25.44
C SER A 297 -13.90 4.21 24.47
N PHE A 298 -14.05 2.90 24.27
CA PHE A 298 -14.98 2.32 23.32
C PHE A 298 -16.03 1.48 24.01
N MET A 299 -17.20 1.38 23.37
CA MET A 299 -18.24 0.46 23.83
C MET A 299 -17.72 -0.98 23.81
N SER A 300 -18.00 -1.70 24.89
CA SER A 300 -17.66 -3.12 25.01
C SER A 300 -18.41 -3.97 23.98
N LEU A 301 -17.76 -5.00 23.48
CA LEU A 301 -18.39 -5.98 22.60
C LEU A 301 -19.54 -6.67 23.32
N ARG A 302 -20.68 -6.78 22.62
CA ARG A 302 -21.89 -7.43 23.17
C ARG A 302 -22.00 -8.88 22.78
N ASN A 303 -21.46 -9.25 21.61
CA ASN A 303 -21.55 -10.58 21.04
C ASN A 303 -20.24 -10.97 20.36
N ILE A 304 -19.99 -12.28 20.29
CA ILE A 304 -18.94 -12.91 19.48
C ILE A 304 -19.57 -13.98 18.59
N TRP A 305 -18.90 -14.30 17.48
CA TRP A 305 -19.37 -15.34 16.58
C TRP A 305 -18.87 -16.70 17.03
N TRP A 306 -19.73 -17.71 16.89
CA TRP A 306 -19.45 -19.08 17.29
C TRP A 306 -19.92 -20.07 16.22
N ARG A 307 -19.22 -21.17 16.12
CA ARG A 307 -19.57 -22.33 15.31
C ARG A 307 -19.11 -23.58 16.03
N ASN A 308 -19.92 -24.65 15.93
CA ASN A 308 -19.55 -25.93 16.47
C ASN A 308 -18.34 -26.53 15.72
N THR A 309 -17.33 -26.96 16.45
CA THR A 309 -16.14 -27.63 15.92
C THR A 309 -16.16 -29.15 16.15
N GLU A 310 -17.06 -29.66 17.00
CA GLU A 310 -17.27 -31.10 17.20
C GLU A 310 -18.24 -31.62 16.13
N LEU A 311 -17.73 -31.90 14.94
CA LEU A 311 -18.52 -32.30 13.78
C LEU A 311 -18.77 -33.82 13.76
N ASN A 312 -19.99 -34.21 13.36
CA ASN A 312 -20.41 -35.61 13.29
C ASN A 312 -20.46 -36.09 11.82
N PHE A 313 -19.51 -36.93 11.45
CA PHE A 313 -19.36 -37.45 10.08
C PHE A 313 -20.08 -38.79 9.83
N ASN A 314 -20.99 -39.23 10.70
CA ASN A 314 -21.71 -40.50 10.52
C ASN A 314 -22.69 -40.47 9.33
N SER A 315 -23.20 -39.30 8.97
CA SER A 315 -24.00 -39.06 7.78
C SER A 315 -23.99 -37.57 7.41
N LEU A 316 -24.34 -37.22 6.17
CA LEU A 316 -24.48 -35.84 5.72
C LEU A 316 -25.43 -35.04 6.63
N ASN A 317 -26.61 -35.62 6.96
CA ASN A 317 -27.58 -34.99 7.84
C ASN A 317 -27.01 -34.74 9.25
N ASN A 318 -26.21 -35.66 9.78
CA ASN A 318 -25.57 -35.47 11.09
C ASN A 318 -24.47 -34.40 11.02
N LEU A 319 -23.73 -34.32 9.93
CA LEU A 319 -22.74 -33.26 9.72
C LEU A 319 -23.42 -31.88 9.67
N VAL A 320 -24.47 -31.73 8.87
CA VAL A 320 -25.23 -30.48 8.77
C VAL A 320 -25.83 -30.10 10.12
N ARG A 321 -26.49 -31.03 10.81
CA ARG A 321 -27.03 -30.78 12.17
C ARG A 321 -25.94 -30.35 13.15
N SER A 322 -24.76 -30.97 13.11
CA SER A 322 -23.66 -30.59 14.00
C SER A 322 -23.10 -29.19 13.66
N LEU A 323 -23.05 -28.79 12.37
CA LEU A 323 -22.70 -27.43 11.96
C LEU A 323 -23.74 -26.41 12.41
N GLU A 324 -25.01 -26.81 12.46
CA GLU A 324 -26.11 -25.93 12.84
C GLU A 324 -26.42 -25.93 14.35
N ALA A 325 -25.63 -26.62 15.16
CA ALA A 325 -25.81 -26.65 16.60
C ALA A 325 -25.93 -25.23 17.20
N PRO A 326 -26.81 -25.02 18.19
CA PRO A 326 -26.94 -23.72 18.84
C PRO A 326 -25.70 -23.39 19.68
N PRO A 327 -25.34 -22.09 19.81
CA PRO A 327 -24.22 -21.67 20.62
C PRO A 327 -24.47 -21.96 22.12
N PRO A 328 -23.41 -22.23 22.89
CA PRO A 328 -23.53 -22.58 24.31
C PRO A 328 -23.90 -21.40 25.23
N PHE A 329 -23.72 -20.16 24.76
CA PHE A 329 -24.00 -18.97 25.56
C PHE A 329 -24.80 -17.93 24.75
N ASN A 330 -25.64 -17.16 25.42
CA ASN A 330 -26.57 -16.19 24.79
C ASN A 330 -25.83 -15.00 24.11
N PHE A 331 -24.60 -14.68 24.52
CA PHE A 331 -23.77 -13.67 23.89
C PHE A 331 -22.98 -14.20 22.71
N MET A 332 -23.13 -15.46 22.35
CA MET A 332 -22.54 -16.06 21.15
C MET A 332 -23.58 -16.12 20.04
N ARG A 333 -23.20 -15.62 18.88
CA ARG A 333 -24.01 -15.68 17.65
C ARG A 333 -23.54 -16.83 16.79
N LYS A 334 -24.46 -17.65 16.32
CA LYS A 334 -24.14 -18.72 15.37
C LYS A 334 -23.67 -18.13 14.05
N LYS A 335 -22.51 -18.58 13.54
CA LYS A 335 -22.06 -18.25 12.18
C LYS A 335 -22.94 -18.99 11.18
N VAL A 336 -23.64 -18.23 10.35
CA VAL A 336 -24.46 -18.72 9.24
C VAL A 336 -23.77 -18.34 7.94
N GLY A 337 -23.89 -19.15 6.88
CA GLY A 337 -23.38 -18.83 5.57
C GLY A 337 -21.84 -18.82 5.47
N ALA A 338 -21.16 -19.64 6.27
CA ALA A 338 -19.73 -19.86 6.07
C ALA A 338 -19.48 -20.55 4.73
N LEU A 339 -18.41 -20.15 4.03
CA LEU A 339 -18.08 -20.62 2.67
C LEU A 339 -18.10 -22.15 2.55
N ASP A 340 -17.46 -22.83 3.49
CA ASP A 340 -17.40 -24.30 3.53
C ASP A 340 -18.78 -24.97 3.68
N ALA A 341 -19.69 -24.36 4.48
CA ALA A 341 -21.06 -24.85 4.62
C ALA A 341 -21.89 -24.59 3.35
N ILE A 342 -21.71 -23.44 2.70
CA ILE A 342 -22.33 -23.13 1.40
C ILE A 342 -21.86 -24.13 0.36
N CYS A 343 -20.55 -24.39 0.27
CA CYS A 343 -19.97 -25.36 -0.65
C CYS A 343 -20.49 -26.79 -0.36
N LEU A 344 -20.56 -27.19 0.91
CA LEU A 344 -21.11 -28.49 1.30
C LEU A 344 -22.57 -28.65 0.83
N ASN A 345 -23.41 -27.67 1.08
CA ASN A 345 -24.82 -27.71 0.67
C ASN A 345 -24.92 -27.80 -0.86
N HIS A 346 -24.21 -26.94 -1.59
CA HIS A 346 -24.23 -26.93 -3.05
C HIS A 346 -23.77 -28.27 -3.65
N LEU A 347 -22.64 -28.80 -3.20
CA LEU A 347 -22.09 -30.06 -3.73
C LEU A 347 -22.93 -31.29 -3.33
N SER A 348 -23.49 -31.31 -2.13
CA SER A 348 -24.32 -32.44 -1.65
C SER A 348 -25.68 -32.53 -2.32
N GLU A 349 -26.16 -31.47 -2.99
CA GLU A 349 -27.38 -31.48 -3.80
C GLU A 349 -27.15 -32.09 -5.19
N GLN A 350 -25.91 -32.15 -5.66
CA GLN A 350 -25.57 -32.71 -6.98
C GLN A 350 -25.62 -34.24 -6.94
N ASP A 351 -26.38 -34.86 -7.84
CA ASP A 351 -26.50 -36.33 -7.93
C ASP A 351 -25.16 -37.01 -8.20
N SER A 352 -24.25 -36.34 -8.94
CA SER A 352 -22.87 -36.81 -9.22
C SER A 352 -22.03 -37.02 -7.95
N ILE A 353 -22.31 -36.24 -6.91
CA ILE A 353 -21.57 -36.26 -5.64
C ILE A 353 -22.34 -37.04 -4.58
N LYS A 354 -23.66 -36.80 -4.45
CA LYS A 354 -24.53 -37.39 -3.46
C LYS A 354 -24.45 -38.91 -3.42
N ASN A 355 -24.43 -39.54 -4.62
CA ASN A 355 -24.36 -41.01 -4.75
C ASN A 355 -22.97 -41.59 -4.40
N LYS A 356 -21.95 -40.74 -4.26
CA LYS A 356 -20.58 -41.13 -3.91
C LYS A 356 -20.26 -40.97 -2.41
N ILE A 357 -21.18 -40.38 -1.66
CA ILE A 357 -21.03 -40.18 -0.19
C ILE A 357 -21.59 -41.44 0.52
N ASP A 358 -20.80 -42.48 0.58
CA ASP A 358 -21.18 -43.80 1.08
C ASP A 358 -20.55 -44.16 2.44
N SER A 359 -19.54 -43.40 2.87
CA SER A 359 -18.76 -43.66 4.07
C SER A 359 -18.43 -42.40 4.86
N LYS A 360 -17.96 -42.57 6.09
CA LYS A 360 -17.44 -41.50 6.92
C LYS A 360 -16.22 -40.82 6.30
N GLU A 361 -15.38 -41.62 5.65
CA GLU A 361 -14.14 -41.21 4.99
C GLU A 361 -14.45 -40.31 3.80
N THR A 362 -15.42 -40.71 2.95
CA THR A 362 -15.83 -39.92 1.78
C THR A 362 -16.51 -38.61 2.19
N LEU A 363 -17.32 -38.63 3.25
CA LEU A 363 -17.92 -37.41 3.80
C LEU A 363 -16.88 -36.49 4.42
N SER A 364 -15.88 -37.01 5.11
CA SER A 364 -14.76 -36.25 5.66
C SER A 364 -13.90 -35.64 4.54
N LEU A 365 -13.69 -36.39 3.46
CA LEU A 365 -12.99 -35.90 2.26
C LEU A 365 -13.75 -34.73 1.63
N LEU A 366 -15.05 -34.88 1.40
CA LEU A 366 -15.90 -33.80 0.86
C LEU A 366 -15.83 -32.55 1.74
N TRP A 367 -15.92 -32.71 3.05
CA TRP A 367 -15.79 -31.59 3.99
C TRP A 367 -14.44 -30.89 3.91
N ASN A 368 -13.35 -31.66 3.81
CA ASN A 368 -12.01 -31.09 3.62
C ASN A 368 -11.86 -30.30 2.32
N ILE A 369 -12.55 -30.73 1.26
CA ILE A 369 -12.55 -30.05 -0.04
C ILE A 369 -13.39 -28.76 0.03
N CYS A 370 -14.53 -28.77 0.71
CA CYS A 370 -15.35 -27.58 0.95
C CYS A 370 -14.60 -26.46 1.71
N GLN A 371 -13.53 -26.80 2.42
CA GLN A 371 -12.67 -25.82 3.11
C GLN A 371 -11.64 -25.14 2.19
N ILE A 372 -11.56 -25.50 0.88
CA ILE A 372 -10.70 -24.80 -0.08
C ILE A 372 -11.21 -23.36 -0.21
N PRO A 373 -10.36 -22.35 0.07
CA PRO A 373 -10.80 -20.97 0.05
C PRO A 373 -11.01 -20.45 -1.38
N ASP A 374 -12.04 -19.63 -1.56
CA ASP A 374 -12.21 -18.79 -2.74
C ASP A 374 -11.60 -17.42 -2.48
N PHE A 375 -10.37 -17.20 -2.91
CA PHE A 375 -9.68 -15.91 -2.75
C PHE A 375 -10.20 -14.82 -3.72
N SER A 376 -11.04 -15.19 -4.70
CA SER A 376 -11.70 -14.23 -5.59
C SER A 376 -12.92 -13.59 -4.93
N ASN A 377 -13.44 -14.17 -3.83
CA ASN A 377 -14.67 -13.79 -3.13
C ASN A 377 -15.91 -13.72 -4.05
N SER A 378 -15.90 -14.46 -5.16
CA SER A 378 -16.97 -14.38 -6.16
C SER A 378 -18.02 -15.48 -5.99
N LEU A 379 -17.72 -16.56 -5.23
CA LEU A 379 -18.55 -17.78 -5.15
C LEU A 379 -19.03 -18.20 -6.55
N SER A 380 -18.12 -18.15 -7.51
CA SER A 380 -18.45 -18.39 -8.91
C SER A 380 -18.67 -19.88 -9.19
N SER A 381 -19.39 -20.17 -10.26
CA SER A 381 -19.50 -21.54 -10.79
C SER A 381 -18.13 -22.20 -11.03
N MET A 382 -17.09 -21.40 -11.29
CA MET A 382 -15.72 -21.90 -11.45
C MET A 382 -15.17 -22.50 -10.14
N HIS A 383 -15.46 -21.90 -8.99
CA HIS A 383 -15.04 -22.45 -7.71
C HIS A 383 -15.74 -23.78 -7.40
N PHE A 384 -17.06 -23.85 -7.58
CA PHE A 384 -17.80 -25.08 -7.38
C PHE A 384 -17.33 -26.21 -8.33
N ASN A 385 -17.09 -25.90 -9.58
CA ASN A 385 -16.54 -26.87 -10.55
C ASN A 385 -15.14 -27.36 -10.15
N LEU A 386 -14.31 -26.48 -9.60
CA LEU A 386 -13.00 -26.86 -9.04
C LEU A 386 -13.16 -27.84 -7.89
N LEU A 387 -14.08 -27.57 -6.93
CA LEU A 387 -14.32 -28.44 -5.79
C LEU A 387 -14.87 -29.80 -6.24
N GLU A 388 -15.86 -29.84 -7.13
CA GLU A 388 -16.44 -31.05 -7.68
C GLU A 388 -15.37 -31.91 -8.36
N LYS A 389 -14.57 -31.32 -9.25
CA LYS A 389 -13.50 -32.04 -9.95
C LYS A 389 -12.42 -32.55 -9.00
N THR A 390 -12.06 -31.74 -7.99
CA THR A 390 -11.12 -32.16 -6.93
C THR A 390 -11.66 -33.37 -6.16
N PHE A 391 -12.96 -33.37 -5.81
CA PHE A 391 -13.59 -34.49 -5.13
C PHE A 391 -13.58 -35.76 -5.96
N GLU A 392 -13.96 -35.68 -7.25
CA GLU A 392 -13.94 -36.81 -8.16
C GLU A 392 -12.56 -37.46 -8.29
N LEU A 393 -11.52 -36.65 -8.46
CA LEU A 393 -10.15 -37.14 -8.61
C LEU A 393 -9.65 -37.78 -7.31
N LEU A 394 -9.92 -37.16 -6.15
CA LEU A 394 -9.49 -37.69 -4.84
C LEU A 394 -10.24 -38.96 -4.42
N LEU A 395 -11.42 -39.22 -4.94
CA LEU A 395 -12.12 -40.49 -4.72
C LEU A 395 -11.42 -41.68 -5.45
N ILE A 396 -10.79 -41.40 -6.58
CA ILE A 396 -10.05 -42.42 -7.36
C ILE A 396 -8.65 -42.63 -6.76
N GLY A 397 -8.10 -41.59 -6.15
CA GLY A 397 -6.76 -41.64 -5.56
C GLY A 397 -6.21 -40.25 -5.24
N LYS A 398 -5.11 -39.88 -5.91
CA LYS A 398 -4.51 -38.53 -5.78
C LYS A 398 -4.85 -37.67 -7.00
N LEU A 399 -4.63 -36.38 -6.88
CA LEU A 399 -4.82 -35.44 -7.98
C LEU A 399 -3.82 -35.73 -9.09
N ASP A 400 -4.32 -35.76 -10.33
CA ASP A 400 -3.51 -36.02 -11.53
C ASP A 400 -2.54 -34.88 -11.81
N ASN A 401 -1.27 -35.21 -12.06
CA ASN A 401 -0.20 -34.22 -12.29
C ASN A 401 -0.45 -33.39 -13.56
N ASP A 402 -0.99 -34.00 -14.64
CA ASP A 402 -1.28 -33.28 -15.88
C ASP A 402 -2.42 -32.29 -15.68
N TRP A 403 -3.43 -32.67 -14.90
CA TRP A 403 -4.52 -31.76 -14.55
C TRP A 403 -4.02 -30.58 -13.73
N ILE A 404 -3.21 -30.83 -12.69
CA ILE A 404 -2.64 -29.75 -11.84
C ILE A 404 -1.77 -28.82 -12.69
N SER A 405 -0.89 -29.40 -13.54
CA SER A 405 -0.04 -28.64 -14.44
C SER A 405 -0.86 -27.71 -15.34
N SER A 406 -1.95 -28.25 -15.93
CA SER A 406 -2.83 -27.47 -16.81
C SER A 406 -3.52 -26.31 -16.07
N GLN A 407 -3.89 -26.49 -14.80
CA GLN A 407 -4.55 -25.47 -14.01
C GLN A 407 -3.57 -24.38 -13.57
N ILE A 408 -2.40 -24.75 -13.05
CA ILE A 408 -1.39 -23.81 -12.55
C ILE A 408 -0.80 -22.99 -13.71
N SER A 409 -0.47 -23.61 -14.85
CA SER A 409 0.14 -22.93 -15.99
C SER A 409 -0.75 -21.87 -16.65
N ARG A 410 -2.09 -22.00 -16.53
CA ARG A 410 -3.03 -20.97 -17.01
C ARG A 410 -2.81 -19.60 -16.34
N HIS A 411 -2.26 -19.60 -15.13
CA HIS A 411 -2.00 -18.39 -14.36
C HIS A 411 -0.59 -17.85 -14.55
N ASP A 412 0.32 -18.59 -15.21
CA ASP A 412 1.70 -18.15 -15.47
C ASP A 412 1.79 -17.16 -16.64
N ARG A 413 1.11 -16.02 -16.50
CA ARG A 413 1.08 -14.93 -17.48
C ARG A 413 1.13 -13.59 -16.77
N VAL A 414 2.10 -12.76 -17.10
CA VAL A 414 2.32 -11.43 -16.51
C VAL A 414 1.69 -10.28 -17.31
N ASP A 415 1.10 -10.57 -18.48
CA ASP A 415 0.38 -9.59 -19.29
C ASP A 415 -0.93 -9.15 -18.63
N GLY A 416 -1.36 -7.95 -18.94
CA GLY A 416 -2.63 -7.37 -18.47
C GLY A 416 -2.46 -6.23 -17.48
N GLU A 417 -3.61 -5.66 -17.09
CA GLU A 417 -3.72 -4.56 -16.16
C GLU A 417 -3.64 -5.05 -14.69
N ILE A 418 -3.54 -4.12 -13.75
CA ILE A 418 -3.44 -4.38 -12.31
C ILE A 418 -4.54 -5.35 -11.83
N ASP A 419 -5.80 -5.14 -12.23
CA ASP A 419 -6.93 -5.97 -11.82
C ASP A 419 -6.83 -7.40 -12.38
N THR A 420 -6.28 -7.56 -13.59
CA THR A 420 -6.02 -8.89 -14.18
C THR A 420 -4.97 -9.65 -13.37
N LEU A 421 -3.89 -8.98 -12.97
CA LEU A 421 -2.85 -9.58 -12.13
C LEU A 421 -3.39 -9.95 -10.74
N LEU A 422 -4.19 -9.07 -10.12
CA LEU A 422 -4.87 -9.35 -8.84
C LEU A 422 -5.74 -10.61 -8.92
N ASN A 423 -6.53 -10.76 -9.98
CA ASN A 423 -7.37 -11.93 -10.18
C ASN A 423 -6.54 -13.20 -10.38
N ARG A 424 -5.44 -13.15 -11.15
CA ARG A 424 -4.53 -14.30 -11.31
C ARG A 424 -3.85 -14.68 -9.99
N ILE A 425 -3.43 -13.69 -9.19
CA ILE A 425 -2.86 -13.92 -7.86
C ILE A 425 -3.88 -14.59 -6.95
N SER A 426 -5.13 -14.14 -6.95
CA SER A 426 -6.21 -14.75 -6.17
C SER A 426 -6.42 -16.21 -6.56
N ASN A 427 -6.44 -16.53 -7.86
CA ASN A 427 -6.62 -17.87 -8.35
C ASN A 427 -5.42 -18.78 -8.04
N ILE A 428 -4.18 -18.31 -8.27
CA ILE A 428 -2.99 -19.14 -7.97
C ILE A 428 -2.87 -19.43 -6.46
N ARG A 429 -3.35 -18.55 -5.59
CA ARG A 429 -3.38 -18.77 -4.14
C ARG A 429 -4.29 -19.96 -3.76
N THR A 430 -5.39 -20.17 -4.46
CA THR A 430 -6.22 -21.38 -4.28
C THR A 430 -5.40 -22.63 -4.59
N TRP A 431 -4.59 -22.62 -5.64
CA TRP A 431 -3.69 -23.72 -5.95
C TRP A 431 -2.55 -23.86 -4.94
N THR A 432 -1.99 -22.77 -4.45
CA THR A 432 -1.01 -22.79 -3.35
C THR A 432 -1.61 -23.47 -2.10
N PHE A 433 -2.89 -23.22 -1.80
CA PHE A 433 -3.59 -23.90 -0.71
C PHE A 433 -3.77 -25.39 -0.97
N ILE A 434 -4.20 -25.79 -2.18
CA ILE A 434 -4.40 -27.20 -2.56
C ILE A 434 -3.08 -27.95 -2.51
N THR A 435 -2.00 -27.39 -3.05
CA THR A 435 -0.67 -28.03 -3.09
C THR A 435 -0.02 -28.18 -1.70
N ASN A 436 -0.46 -27.43 -0.71
CA ASN A 436 -0.08 -27.64 0.70
C ASN A 436 -0.71 -28.88 1.36
N ARG A 437 -1.66 -29.56 0.69
CA ARG A 437 -2.28 -30.79 1.17
C ARG A 437 -1.49 -32.01 0.71
N LYS A 438 -0.39 -32.35 1.41
CA LYS A 438 0.55 -33.40 1.01
C LYS A 438 -0.12 -34.76 0.70
N ASN A 439 -1.23 -35.07 1.34
CA ASN A 439 -1.95 -36.33 1.12
C ASN A 439 -2.75 -36.35 -0.21
N TRP A 440 -2.92 -35.23 -0.88
CA TRP A 440 -3.70 -35.11 -2.11
C TRP A 440 -2.86 -35.25 -3.38
N LEU A 441 -1.54 -35.18 -3.27
CA LEU A 441 -0.60 -35.17 -4.41
C LEU A 441 0.55 -36.15 -4.22
N ASP A 442 1.10 -36.66 -5.29
CA ASP A 442 2.32 -37.46 -5.23
C ASP A 442 3.57 -36.60 -5.06
N GLU A 443 3.65 -35.51 -5.79
CA GLU A 443 4.79 -34.56 -5.79
C GLU A 443 4.45 -33.21 -5.17
N ALA A 444 3.85 -33.23 -3.96
CA ALA A 444 3.32 -32.04 -3.31
C ALA A 444 4.35 -30.91 -3.17
N ASP A 445 5.59 -31.24 -2.79
CA ASP A 445 6.65 -30.23 -2.61
C ASP A 445 7.06 -29.57 -3.95
N TYR A 446 7.02 -30.32 -5.05
CA TYR A 446 7.26 -29.79 -6.41
C TYR A 446 6.15 -28.81 -6.81
N TRP A 447 4.88 -29.23 -6.71
CA TRP A 447 3.73 -28.39 -7.10
C TRP A 447 3.57 -27.16 -6.21
N GLN A 448 3.89 -27.28 -4.93
CA GLN A 448 3.94 -26.16 -4.01
C GLN A 448 4.99 -25.13 -4.45
N ALA A 449 6.20 -25.59 -4.81
CA ALA A 449 7.26 -24.71 -5.31
C ALA A 449 6.85 -24.02 -6.62
N GLN A 450 6.19 -24.73 -7.56
CA GLN A 450 5.71 -24.16 -8.82
C GLN A 450 4.62 -23.11 -8.59
N ALA A 451 3.59 -23.42 -7.80
CA ALA A 451 2.51 -22.47 -7.50
C ALA A 451 3.06 -21.21 -6.84
N LYS A 452 4.00 -21.37 -5.90
CA LYS A 452 4.66 -20.26 -5.23
C LYS A 452 5.50 -19.42 -6.18
N ALA A 453 6.27 -20.05 -7.08
CA ALA A 453 7.09 -19.34 -8.06
C ALA A 453 6.23 -18.47 -8.99
N ILE A 454 5.05 -18.95 -9.41
CA ILE A 454 4.11 -18.17 -10.22
C ILE A 454 3.48 -17.05 -9.39
N GLU A 455 3.06 -17.31 -8.15
CA GLU A 455 2.55 -16.27 -7.24
C GLU A 455 3.59 -15.16 -7.03
N ASP A 456 4.85 -15.52 -6.81
CA ASP A 456 5.96 -14.59 -6.64
C ASP A 456 6.20 -13.75 -7.90
N LYS A 457 6.22 -14.38 -9.08
CA LYS A 457 6.38 -13.72 -10.37
C LYS A 457 5.25 -12.71 -10.66
N LEU A 458 3.99 -13.12 -10.44
CA LEU A 458 2.83 -12.25 -10.58
C LEU A 458 2.85 -11.09 -9.58
N SER A 459 3.33 -11.36 -8.36
CA SER A 459 3.44 -10.36 -7.29
C SER A 459 4.49 -9.29 -7.59
N ASP A 460 5.61 -9.69 -8.18
CA ASP A 460 6.67 -8.77 -8.61
C ASP A 460 6.17 -7.88 -9.76
N GLU A 461 5.55 -8.47 -10.80
CA GLU A 461 4.95 -7.70 -11.89
C GLU A 461 3.87 -6.73 -11.38
N LEU A 462 3.02 -7.18 -10.44
CA LEU A 462 2.01 -6.30 -9.84
C LEU A 462 2.66 -5.13 -9.12
N HIS A 463 3.76 -5.36 -8.38
CA HIS A 463 4.51 -4.29 -7.74
C HIS A 463 5.04 -3.28 -8.77
N ASP A 464 5.61 -3.77 -9.87
CA ASP A 464 6.15 -2.93 -10.94
C ASP A 464 5.04 -2.10 -11.61
N ARG A 465 3.88 -2.70 -11.90
CA ARG A 465 2.71 -2.00 -12.46
C ARG A 465 2.19 -0.91 -11.53
N LEU A 466 2.04 -1.23 -10.23
CA LEU A 466 1.64 -0.24 -9.23
C LEU A 466 2.65 0.90 -9.14
N THR A 467 3.94 0.59 -9.12
CA THR A 467 5.00 1.58 -9.06
C THR A 467 5.03 2.44 -10.32
N GLN A 468 4.93 1.83 -11.49
CA GLN A 468 4.88 2.56 -12.77
C GLN A 468 3.67 3.50 -12.85
N ARG A 469 2.51 3.05 -12.37
CA ARG A 469 1.28 3.84 -12.43
C ARG A 469 1.24 4.96 -11.39
N PHE A 470 1.69 4.71 -10.16
CA PHE A 470 1.45 5.61 -9.03
C PHE A 470 2.69 6.32 -8.48
N VAL A 471 3.87 6.10 -9.09
CA VAL A 471 5.11 6.76 -8.67
C VAL A 471 5.76 7.45 -9.88
N ASP A 472 6.01 8.74 -9.75
CA ASP A 472 6.81 9.49 -10.72
C ASP A 472 8.28 9.45 -10.29
N LYS A 473 9.07 8.57 -10.93
CA LYS A 473 10.48 8.35 -10.58
C LYS A 473 11.30 9.64 -10.67
N LYS A 474 10.99 10.54 -11.60
CA LYS A 474 11.70 11.83 -11.75
C LYS A 474 11.47 12.72 -10.53
N ILE A 475 10.21 12.84 -10.10
CA ILE A 475 9.86 13.65 -8.93
C ILE A 475 10.39 13.00 -7.64
N VAL A 476 10.43 11.67 -7.57
CA VAL A 476 10.98 10.93 -6.41
C VAL A 476 12.47 11.18 -6.23
N ILE A 477 13.26 11.07 -7.31
CA ILE A 477 14.71 11.34 -7.28
C ILE A 477 14.96 12.77 -6.81
N LEU A 478 14.28 13.74 -7.41
CA LEU A 478 14.40 15.15 -7.03
C LEU A 478 14.06 15.40 -5.55
N ASN A 479 13.03 14.73 -5.01
CA ASN A 479 12.68 14.86 -3.59
C ASN A 479 13.72 14.27 -2.66
N LYS A 480 14.31 13.12 -3.03
CA LYS A 480 15.36 12.45 -2.23
C LYS A 480 16.58 13.33 -2.13
N THR A 481 17.04 13.83 -3.26
CA THR A 481 18.23 14.70 -3.35
C THR A 481 18.01 16.03 -2.62
N MET A 482 16.77 16.56 -2.64
CA MET A 482 16.42 17.75 -1.86
C MET A 482 16.44 17.52 -0.33
N LYS A 483 16.20 16.29 0.15
CA LYS A 483 16.27 15.95 1.58
C LYS A 483 17.70 15.70 2.06
N GLU A 484 18.53 15.11 1.21
CA GLU A 484 19.90 14.71 1.55
C GLU A 484 20.90 15.86 1.43
N HIS A 485 20.65 16.85 0.57
CA HIS A 485 21.53 17.97 0.31
C HIS A 485 20.84 19.33 0.46
N HIS A 486 21.33 20.14 1.41
CA HIS A 486 20.90 21.55 1.53
C HIS A 486 21.37 22.42 0.33
N ASN A 487 22.24 21.91 -0.54
CA ASN A 487 22.68 22.56 -1.78
C ASN A 487 22.46 21.58 -2.94
N LEU A 488 21.40 21.79 -3.70
CA LEU A 488 21.19 21.12 -4.98
C LEU A 488 22.29 21.55 -5.97
N GLU A 489 23.03 20.60 -6.53
CA GLU A 489 23.95 20.87 -7.62
C GLU A 489 23.17 21.06 -8.93
N ALA A 490 23.28 22.24 -9.48
CA ALA A 490 22.67 22.55 -10.76
C ALA A 490 23.76 22.85 -11.78
N VAL A 491 23.62 22.30 -12.98
CA VAL A 491 24.59 22.41 -14.07
C VAL A 491 23.88 22.88 -15.36
N ILE A 492 24.51 23.79 -16.08
CA ILE A 492 24.03 24.22 -17.39
C ILE A 492 25.02 23.66 -18.43
N ARG A 493 24.52 22.83 -19.35
CA ARG A 493 25.33 22.28 -20.45
C ARG A 493 25.51 23.28 -21.56
N LEU A 494 26.51 23.03 -22.41
CA LEU A 494 26.84 23.91 -23.55
C LEU A 494 25.70 24.09 -24.56
N ASP A 495 24.79 23.13 -24.65
CA ASP A 495 23.56 23.16 -25.46
C ASP A 495 22.45 24.04 -24.85
N GLY A 496 22.67 24.62 -23.68
CA GLY A 496 21.70 25.44 -22.96
C GLY A 496 20.72 24.66 -22.07
N LYS A 497 20.82 23.35 -22.01
CA LYS A 497 19.99 22.53 -21.13
C LYS A 497 20.41 22.70 -19.67
N VAL A 498 19.43 22.94 -18.82
CA VAL A 498 19.63 23.15 -17.39
C VAL A 498 19.27 21.86 -16.66
N PHE A 499 20.22 21.32 -15.94
CA PHE A 499 20.07 20.12 -15.12
C PHE A 499 20.16 20.49 -13.64
N VAL A 500 19.30 19.87 -12.84
CA VAL A 500 19.39 19.86 -11.37
C VAL A 500 19.50 18.42 -10.96
N GLU A 501 20.63 18.01 -10.36
CA GLU A 501 20.91 16.63 -9.98
C GLU A 501 20.71 15.60 -11.13
N GLU A 502 21.31 15.85 -12.27
CA GLU A 502 21.20 15.03 -13.49
C GLU A 502 19.85 15.05 -14.24
N GLU A 503 18.78 15.66 -13.68
CA GLU A 503 17.48 15.78 -14.33
C GLU A 503 17.38 17.09 -15.14
N GLU A 504 16.92 16.99 -16.39
CA GLU A 504 16.70 18.14 -17.28
C GLU A 504 15.44 18.91 -16.84
N VAL A 505 15.62 20.11 -16.29
CA VAL A 505 14.55 20.93 -15.70
C VAL A 505 14.10 22.10 -16.57
N GLY A 506 14.83 22.37 -17.64
CA GLY A 506 14.50 23.44 -18.59
C GLY A 506 15.66 23.76 -19.54
N THR A 507 15.44 24.76 -20.38
CA THR A 507 16.48 25.27 -21.30
C THR A 507 16.73 26.76 -21.10
N LEU A 508 17.99 27.17 -21.20
CA LEU A 508 18.43 28.54 -21.22
C LEU A 508 18.66 28.98 -22.68
N ASN A 509 17.65 29.60 -23.29
CA ASN A 509 17.70 30.12 -24.66
C ASN A 509 18.19 31.58 -24.67
N GLY A 510 19.46 31.77 -25.03
CA GLY A 510 20.09 33.09 -24.88
C GLY A 510 20.21 33.45 -23.40
N PHE A 511 19.37 34.35 -22.92
CA PHE A 511 19.29 34.81 -21.53
C PHE A 511 17.97 34.44 -20.87
N ASP A 512 17.04 33.81 -21.60
CA ASP A 512 15.71 33.42 -21.09
C ASP A 512 15.69 31.96 -20.69
N PHE A 513 15.39 31.69 -19.41
CA PHE A 513 15.20 30.34 -18.90
C PHE A 513 13.76 29.91 -19.09
N ILE A 514 13.57 28.81 -19.84
CA ILE A 514 12.27 28.19 -20.09
C ILE A 514 12.20 26.87 -19.28
N PRO A 515 11.44 26.83 -18.18
CA PRO A 515 11.29 25.62 -17.40
C PRO A 515 10.34 24.63 -18.07
N TYR A 516 10.59 23.32 -17.90
CA TYR A 516 9.72 22.25 -18.38
C TYR A 516 8.67 21.84 -17.33
N LEU A 517 8.80 22.31 -16.09
CA LEU A 517 7.91 21.99 -14.98
C LEU A 517 6.76 23.00 -14.92
N SER A 518 5.53 22.49 -14.96
CA SER A 518 4.31 23.25 -14.70
C SER A 518 4.10 23.50 -13.19
N GLU A 519 3.34 24.53 -12.84
CA GLU A 519 3.15 25.10 -11.52
C GLU A 519 2.89 24.08 -10.38
N GLY A 520 3.59 24.24 -9.25
CA GLY A 520 3.45 23.52 -7.99
C GLY A 520 4.55 23.94 -7.00
N GLU A 521 4.34 23.75 -5.68
CA GLU A 521 5.32 24.15 -4.64
C GLU A 521 6.72 23.55 -4.85
N LYS A 522 6.80 22.39 -5.49
CA LYS A 522 8.06 21.69 -5.79
C LYS A 522 8.73 22.21 -7.06
N ALA A 523 7.95 22.56 -8.06
CA ALA A 523 8.46 23.28 -9.23
C ALA A 523 9.14 24.57 -8.79
N ALA A 524 8.58 25.27 -7.80
CA ALA A 524 9.17 26.48 -7.23
C ALA A 524 10.55 26.25 -6.60
N THR A 525 10.78 25.12 -5.94
CA THR A 525 12.08 24.83 -5.27
C THR A 525 13.15 24.43 -6.28
N ILE A 526 12.81 23.60 -7.26
CA ILE A 526 13.71 23.22 -8.38
C ILE A 526 14.06 24.44 -9.22
N LEU A 527 13.07 25.28 -9.51
CA LEU A 527 13.26 26.55 -10.18
C LEU A 527 14.10 27.50 -9.34
N THR A 528 14.01 27.46 -8.02
CA THR A 528 14.86 28.24 -7.11
C THR A 528 16.31 27.77 -7.16
N ALA A 529 16.55 26.45 -7.19
CA ALA A 529 17.89 25.90 -7.36
C ALA A 529 18.49 26.23 -8.74
N ALA A 530 17.72 26.05 -9.81
CA ALA A 530 18.10 26.46 -11.15
C ALA A 530 18.39 27.98 -11.20
N ARG A 531 17.54 28.80 -10.60
CA ARG A 531 17.72 30.27 -10.53
C ARG A 531 18.97 30.70 -9.77
N LYS A 532 19.51 29.91 -8.86
CA LYS A 532 20.76 30.24 -8.14
C LYS A 532 21.99 30.18 -9.05
N ILE A 533 22.02 29.29 -10.05
CA ILE A 533 23.17 29.15 -10.96
C ILE A 533 23.03 30.01 -12.23
N LEU A 534 21.79 30.32 -12.65
CA LEU A 534 21.49 31.13 -13.83
C LEU A 534 22.27 32.46 -13.86
N PRO A 535 22.40 33.24 -12.76
CA PRO A 535 23.14 34.49 -12.75
C PRO A 535 24.61 34.33 -13.20
N LYS A 536 25.29 33.27 -12.70
CA LYS A 536 26.70 33.01 -13.05
C LYS A 536 26.86 32.69 -14.54
N GLU A 537 25.99 31.85 -15.08
CA GLU A 537 26.01 31.47 -16.47
C GLU A 537 25.58 32.64 -17.40
N ILE A 538 24.55 33.39 -16.99
CA ILE A 538 24.14 34.60 -17.71
C ILE A 538 25.30 35.61 -17.73
N GLU A 539 26.01 35.81 -16.63
CA GLU A 539 27.16 36.68 -16.55
C GLU A 539 28.31 36.21 -17.49
N ARG A 540 28.57 34.89 -17.54
CA ARG A 540 29.53 34.30 -18.48
C ARG A 540 29.13 34.59 -19.94
N ARG A 541 27.86 34.32 -20.28
CA ARG A 541 27.32 34.59 -21.63
C ARG A 541 27.34 36.10 -21.98
N VAL A 542 27.07 36.96 -20.99
CA VAL A 542 27.18 38.41 -21.18
C VAL A 542 28.63 38.81 -21.50
N ARG A 543 29.63 38.24 -20.81
CA ARG A 543 31.06 38.46 -21.11
C ARG A 543 31.39 38.02 -22.54
N GLU A 544 30.95 36.81 -22.95
CA GLU A 544 31.14 36.31 -24.33
C GLU A 544 30.46 37.19 -25.35
N LEU A 545 29.24 37.65 -25.11
CA LEU A 545 28.54 38.57 -25.97
C LEU A 545 29.31 39.91 -26.11
N LEU A 546 29.88 40.40 -24.99
CA LEU A 546 30.63 41.65 -24.98
C LEU A 546 31.91 41.61 -25.84
N ILE A 547 32.58 40.46 -25.92
CA ILE A 547 33.79 40.26 -26.72
C ILE A 547 33.49 39.80 -28.16
N SER A 548 32.28 39.30 -28.42
CA SER A 548 31.88 38.82 -29.74
C SER A 548 31.95 39.92 -30.81
N ASP A 549 32.37 39.55 -32.02
CA ASP A 549 32.41 40.46 -33.16
C ASP A 549 31.00 40.85 -33.64
N ASN A 550 30.86 42.01 -34.27
CA ASN A 550 29.57 42.48 -34.78
C ASN A 550 28.96 41.49 -35.81
N ALA A 551 29.79 40.73 -36.52
CA ALA A 551 29.36 39.70 -37.46
C ALA A 551 28.60 38.52 -36.80
N ALA A 552 28.77 38.32 -35.47
CA ALA A 552 28.09 37.28 -34.72
C ALA A 552 26.60 37.60 -34.45
N PHE A 553 26.15 38.82 -34.74
CA PHE A 553 24.78 39.24 -34.51
C PHE A 553 23.99 39.22 -35.82
N LYS A 554 22.78 38.63 -35.77
CA LYS A 554 21.83 38.58 -36.88
C LYS A 554 20.56 39.35 -36.53
N PHE A 555 20.05 40.11 -37.45
CA PHE A 555 18.76 40.79 -37.32
C PHE A 555 17.74 40.08 -38.19
N ASN A 556 16.58 39.81 -37.64
CA ASN A 556 15.47 39.23 -38.36
C ASN A 556 14.41 40.28 -38.71
N SER A 557 13.54 39.97 -39.67
CA SER A 557 12.43 40.81 -40.09
C SER A 557 11.40 41.11 -39.00
N ASP A 558 11.37 40.30 -37.92
CA ASP A 558 10.51 40.46 -36.74
C ASP A 558 11.10 41.43 -35.70
N GLY A 559 12.19 42.10 -35.99
CA GLY A 559 12.87 42.99 -35.06
C GLY A 559 13.71 42.28 -33.99
N ALA A 560 13.87 40.99 -34.08
CA ALA A 560 14.66 40.23 -33.12
C ALA A 560 16.15 40.30 -33.43
N ILE A 561 16.95 40.56 -32.39
CA ILE A 561 18.40 40.47 -32.42
C ILE A 561 18.79 39.07 -31.93
N ARG A 562 19.48 38.32 -32.79
CA ARG A 562 19.97 36.99 -32.48
C ARG A 562 21.50 36.97 -32.35
N TRP A 563 21.99 36.28 -31.33
CA TRP A 563 23.39 35.98 -31.09
C TRP A 563 23.54 34.48 -30.91
N GLN A 564 24.44 33.82 -31.64
CA GLN A 564 24.58 32.36 -31.65
C GLN A 564 23.25 31.63 -31.90
N ASN A 565 22.44 32.12 -32.83
CA ASN A 565 21.08 31.64 -33.15
C ASN A 565 20.00 31.85 -32.06
N ASN A 566 20.35 32.29 -30.85
CA ASN A 566 19.41 32.59 -29.80
C ASN A 566 18.94 34.05 -29.86
N LYS A 567 17.66 34.26 -29.59
CA LYS A 567 17.08 35.60 -29.48
C LYS A 567 17.57 36.24 -28.17
N VAL A 568 18.28 37.33 -28.26
CA VAL A 568 18.86 38.05 -27.10
C VAL A 568 18.21 39.40 -26.84
N ALA A 569 17.53 39.99 -27.82
CA ALA A 569 16.80 41.23 -27.64
C ALA A 569 15.76 41.42 -28.77
N ILE A 570 14.85 42.36 -28.58
CA ILE A 570 13.91 42.84 -29.58
C ILE A 570 14.04 44.35 -29.71
N LEU A 571 13.95 44.85 -30.93
CA LEU A 571 13.74 46.28 -31.19
C LEU A 571 12.25 46.59 -31.03
N VAL A 572 11.94 47.50 -30.14
CA VAL A 572 10.58 47.99 -29.90
C VAL A 572 10.50 49.47 -30.26
N GLN A 573 9.29 49.96 -30.51
CA GLN A 573 9.06 51.37 -30.79
C GLN A 573 9.55 52.23 -29.61
N GLY A 574 10.37 53.23 -29.90
CA GLY A 574 10.85 54.18 -28.92
C GLY A 574 9.96 55.42 -28.83
N ASP A 575 10.49 56.47 -28.18
CA ASP A 575 9.76 57.73 -27.96
C ASP A 575 9.48 58.50 -29.28
N ASN A 576 10.19 58.18 -30.32
CA ASN A 576 9.91 58.63 -31.71
C ASN A 576 10.32 57.54 -32.71
N LEU A 577 9.83 57.68 -33.97
CA LEU A 577 10.08 56.74 -35.05
C LEU A 577 11.57 56.53 -35.40
N TYR A 578 12.41 57.49 -35.11
CA TYR A 578 13.84 57.48 -35.44
C TYR A 578 14.76 57.01 -34.32
N SER A 579 14.16 56.65 -33.16
CA SER A 579 14.90 56.20 -31.95
C SER A 579 14.32 54.95 -31.37
N PRO A 580 14.46 53.78 -32.04
CA PRO A 580 13.95 52.52 -31.48
C PRO A 580 14.65 52.18 -30.16
N LYS A 581 13.91 51.60 -29.25
CA LYS A 581 14.40 51.06 -27.97
C LYS A 581 14.69 49.57 -28.12
N ILE A 582 15.72 49.10 -27.42
CA ILE A 582 16.00 47.68 -27.32
C ILE A 582 15.37 47.19 -26.02
N SER A 583 14.47 46.23 -26.16
CA SER A 583 13.90 45.51 -25.04
C SER A 583 14.66 44.18 -24.84
N VAL A 584 15.10 43.97 -23.61
CA VAL A 584 15.75 42.74 -23.16
C VAL A 584 14.91 42.18 -22.01
N ASN A 585 14.48 40.95 -22.08
CA ASN A 585 13.49 40.39 -21.17
C ASN A 585 13.92 40.22 -19.69
N ASN A 586 15.18 40.52 -19.31
CA ASN A 586 15.68 40.34 -17.96
C ASN A 586 16.55 41.57 -17.53
N SER A 587 16.02 42.37 -16.60
CA SER A 587 16.36 43.78 -16.51
C SER A 587 17.63 44.15 -15.72
N GLU A 588 18.10 43.39 -14.73
CA GLU A 588 19.19 43.90 -13.86
C GLU A 588 20.60 43.41 -14.22
N LEU A 589 20.76 42.17 -14.60
CA LEU A 589 22.07 41.58 -14.95
C LEU A 589 22.54 41.89 -16.39
N LEU A 590 21.61 42.34 -17.22
CA LEU A 590 21.85 42.56 -18.67
C LEU A 590 22.17 44.00 -19.07
N PHE A 591 22.30 44.92 -18.11
CA PHE A 591 22.57 46.32 -18.41
C PHE A 591 23.81 46.53 -19.32
N ARG A 592 24.89 45.80 -19.07
CA ARG A 592 26.12 45.87 -19.90
C ARG A 592 25.90 45.29 -21.31
N ALA A 593 25.15 44.18 -21.41
CA ALA A 593 24.78 43.61 -22.71
C ALA A 593 23.86 44.54 -23.50
N ALA A 594 22.89 45.17 -22.82
CA ALA A 594 22.01 46.16 -23.46
C ALA A 594 22.75 47.36 -24.00
N VAL A 595 23.82 47.84 -23.35
CA VAL A 595 24.67 48.92 -23.82
C VAL A 595 25.41 48.55 -25.12
N LYS A 596 25.97 47.31 -25.19
CA LYS A 596 26.63 46.82 -26.43
C LYS A 596 25.63 46.66 -27.58
N LEU A 597 24.49 46.04 -27.30
CA LEU A 597 23.42 45.86 -28.28
C LEU A 597 22.88 47.18 -28.81
N LYS A 598 22.76 48.21 -27.96
CA LYS A 598 22.43 49.57 -28.38
C LYS A 598 23.48 50.17 -29.31
N LYS A 599 24.78 49.93 -29.07
CA LYS A 599 25.86 50.40 -29.92
C LYS A 599 25.84 49.70 -31.30
N ILE A 600 25.55 48.40 -31.33
CA ILE A 600 25.42 47.61 -32.56
C ILE A 600 24.21 48.11 -33.37
N GLY A 601 23.05 48.25 -32.72
CA GLY A 601 21.84 48.74 -33.36
C GLY A 601 21.95 50.15 -33.98
N ARG A 602 22.73 51.04 -33.34
CA ARG A 602 22.95 52.40 -33.88
C ARG A 602 23.91 52.47 -35.07
N LYS A 603 24.84 51.51 -35.23
CA LYS A 603 25.85 51.54 -36.31
C LYS A 603 25.39 50.87 -37.60
N ASP A 604 24.50 49.90 -37.52
CA ASP A 604 24.17 49.03 -38.66
C ASP A 604 22.70 49.14 -39.12
N ILE A 605 21.88 50.00 -38.51
CA ILE A 605 20.48 50.19 -38.88
C ILE A 605 20.24 51.57 -39.45
N ILE A 606 19.87 51.62 -40.70
CA ILE A 606 19.30 52.80 -41.34
C ILE A 606 17.79 52.57 -41.41
N ILE A 607 17.03 53.43 -40.75
CA ILE A 607 15.56 53.40 -40.82
C ILE A 607 15.16 54.15 -42.10
N ILE A 608 14.53 53.47 -43.04
CA ILE A 608 13.92 54.05 -44.20
C ILE A 608 12.40 54.08 -43.98
N MET A 609 11.85 55.27 -43.91
CA MET A 609 10.40 55.48 -44.01
C MET A 609 9.98 55.41 -45.47
N VAL A 610 9.08 54.47 -45.81
CA VAL A 610 8.39 54.51 -47.11
C VAL A 610 7.00 55.07 -46.82
N GLY A 611 6.80 56.29 -47.25
CA GLY A 611 5.53 56.98 -47.06
C GLY A 611 4.45 56.40 -47.93
N ASP A 612 3.34 56.01 -47.28
CA ASP A 612 1.99 56.42 -47.62
C ASP A 612 1.09 55.93 -46.45
N GLY A 613 0.24 56.77 -46.01
CA GLY A 613 -0.59 56.85 -44.84
C GLY A 613 -1.29 55.62 -44.30
N GLN A 614 -1.01 54.41 -44.78
CA GLN A 614 -1.62 53.17 -44.28
C GLN A 614 -0.65 52.15 -43.63
N ILE A 615 0.63 52.46 -43.54
CA ILE A 615 1.63 51.58 -42.89
C ILE A 615 2.20 52.31 -41.68
N LYS A 616 1.34 52.55 -40.68
CA LYS A 616 1.77 53.23 -39.45
C LYS A 616 2.60 52.36 -38.52
N ASP A 617 2.68 51.03 -38.74
CA ASP A 617 3.25 50.12 -37.76
C ASP A 617 4.37 49.21 -38.26
N GLN A 618 4.94 49.44 -39.45
CA GLN A 618 6.07 48.64 -39.96
C GLN A 618 7.37 49.44 -40.01
N LEU A 619 8.32 49.08 -39.17
CA LEU A 619 9.69 49.53 -39.21
C LEU A 619 10.50 48.69 -40.22
N ILE A 620 10.99 49.29 -41.31
CA ILE A 620 11.88 48.62 -42.26
C ILE A 620 13.32 48.93 -41.89
N PHE A 621 14.13 47.93 -41.65
CA PHE A 621 15.54 48.05 -41.30
C PHE A 621 16.42 47.76 -42.46
N LYS A 622 17.44 48.64 -42.74
CA LYS A 622 18.46 48.45 -43.75
C LYS A 622 19.80 48.27 -43.05
N SER A 623 20.50 47.15 -43.26
CA SER A 623 21.89 47.01 -42.85
C SER A 623 22.80 47.62 -43.92
N LYS A 624 24.02 48.11 -43.56
CA LYS A 624 25.02 48.65 -44.49
C LYS A 624 25.55 47.61 -45.48
N LYS A 625 25.14 46.36 -45.42
CA LYS A 625 25.37 45.34 -46.45
C LYS A 625 24.07 45.10 -47.23
N PRO A 626 24.14 44.74 -48.55
CA PRO A 626 22.99 44.78 -49.45
C PRO A 626 21.99 43.64 -49.21
N TRP A 627 21.16 43.77 -48.18
CA TRP A 627 20.02 42.90 -47.93
C TRP A 627 18.77 43.78 -47.92
N ILE A 628 18.20 44.04 -49.07
CA ILE A 628 16.90 44.67 -49.20
C ILE A 628 15.89 43.57 -49.37
N LYS A 629 15.08 43.26 -48.35
CA LYS A 629 13.80 42.61 -48.58
C LYS A 629 12.70 43.65 -48.37
N ARG A 630 11.98 43.94 -49.39
CA ARG A 630 10.71 44.64 -49.36
C ARG A 630 9.68 43.65 -48.92
N HIS A 631 8.94 43.96 -47.87
CA HIS A 631 7.63 43.38 -47.64
C HIS A 631 6.61 44.49 -47.84
N THR A 632 5.80 44.32 -48.85
CA THR A 632 4.56 45.06 -49.12
C THR A 632 3.49 44.49 -48.23
#